data_fd53c5abc7ff752d857f912a6cc6d0eb
#
_entry.id   fd53c5abc7ff752d857f912a6cc6d0eb
#
_cell.length_a   1.000
_cell.length_b   1.000
_cell.length_c   1.000
_cell.angle_alpha   90.00
_cell.angle_beta   90.00
_cell.angle_gamma   90.00
#
_symmetry.space_group_name_H-M   'P 1'
#
loop_
_entity.id
_entity.type
_entity.pdbx_description
1 polymer ?
#
loop_
_entity_poly.entity_id
_entity_poly.type
_entity_poly.pdbx_seq_one_letter_code
_entity_poly.pdbx_strand_id
1 'polypeptide(L)'
;MKFKIGDTLLDNNVFLAPMAGVTDLPFRLLCREQGAGMSVTEMVSAKAILYKNKNTKELLAVDPAEGPVSVQLFGSDPEIMAAIAAQIQDGPYAAIDVNMGCPVPKIVNNHEGSALMKDPAQAEKVLTAMVKAVKKPITVKFRKGFNDQSINAVEFAKMAESCGVAAVAVHGRTREQYYSGKADWDIIRQVKEAVKIPVIGNGDVFTPEDAKRMLEETGCDGIMVGRGAKGNPWIFKRITHYLETGELLPGPTLMEVRDMILRHGKMLTEYKGEMTAMREMRSHMAWYTKGMRNSATLRCEINQVETLEGLAELLEKRMEAE
;
A
#
# COMPACT_ATOMS: atom_id res chain seq x y z
N MET A 1 16.17 3.84 10.55
CA MET A 1 17.13 2.88 9.93
C MET A 1 17.11 3.08 8.42
N LYS A 2 18.27 3.26 7.77
CA LYS A 2 18.33 3.40 6.30
C LYS A 2 18.00 2.07 5.64
N PHE A 3 17.16 2.07 4.62
CA PHE A 3 16.74 0.90 3.87
C PHE A 3 17.07 1.08 2.38
N LYS A 4 17.38 0.02 1.66
CA LYS A 4 17.76 0.11 0.25
C LYS A 4 16.95 -0.86 -0.61
N ILE A 5 16.39 -0.37 -1.73
CA ILE A 5 15.77 -1.19 -2.78
C ILE A 5 16.49 -0.89 -4.10
N GLY A 6 17.18 -1.87 -4.66
CA GLY A 6 18.09 -1.61 -5.77
C GLY A 6 19.12 -0.53 -5.38
N ASP A 7 19.20 0.55 -6.15
CA ASP A 7 20.09 1.68 -5.86
C ASP A 7 19.41 2.82 -5.07
N THR A 8 18.11 2.74 -4.82
CA THR A 8 17.37 3.75 -4.09
C THR A 8 17.56 3.58 -2.59
N LEU A 9 18.16 4.58 -1.94
CA LEU A 9 18.27 4.66 -0.49
C LEU A 9 17.03 5.36 0.07
N LEU A 10 16.37 4.75 1.04
CA LEU A 10 15.20 5.26 1.72
C LEU A 10 15.57 5.81 3.09
N ASP A 11 14.85 6.84 3.54
CA ASP A 11 15.08 7.48 4.84
C ASP A 11 14.79 6.52 6.01
N ASN A 12 13.80 5.66 5.84
CA ASN A 12 13.43 4.62 6.81
C ASN A 12 12.82 3.40 6.10
N ASN A 13 12.48 2.37 6.86
CA ASN A 13 11.97 1.09 6.41
C ASN A 13 10.46 0.88 6.66
N VAL A 14 9.67 1.97 6.73
CA VAL A 14 8.22 1.92 6.95
C VAL A 14 7.50 2.38 5.68
N PHE A 15 6.73 1.46 5.07
CA PHE A 15 6.13 1.63 3.76
C PHE A 15 4.61 1.79 3.83
N LEU A 16 4.04 2.62 2.96
CA LEU A 16 2.60 2.62 2.70
C LEU A 16 2.24 1.52 1.70
N ALA A 17 1.34 0.61 2.11
CA ALA A 17 0.86 -0.47 1.24
C ALA A 17 -0.03 0.03 0.11
N PRO A 18 0.00 -0.61 -1.08
CA PRO A 18 -0.97 -0.35 -2.14
C PRO A 18 -2.38 -0.78 -1.71
N MET A 19 -3.34 0.13 -1.79
CA MET A 19 -4.75 -0.12 -1.45
C MET A 19 -5.67 0.56 -2.46
N ALA A 20 -6.31 -0.22 -3.33
CA ALA A 20 -7.25 0.30 -4.33
C ALA A 20 -8.38 1.12 -3.69
N GLY A 21 -8.63 2.32 -4.23
CA GLY A 21 -9.59 3.28 -3.69
C GLY A 21 -9.16 3.97 -2.39
N VAL A 22 -7.85 3.92 -2.05
CA VAL A 22 -7.31 4.52 -0.81
C VAL A 22 -5.99 5.23 -1.04
N THR A 23 -5.02 4.56 -1.70
CA THR A 23 -3.65 5.08 -1.84
C THR A 23 -3.44 5.83 -3.16
N ASP A 24 -4.36 6.72 -3.46
CA ASP A 24 -4.23 7.70 -4.53
C ASP A 24 -3.15 8.76 -4.20
N LEU A 25 -2.85 9.60 -5.16
CA LEU A 25 -1.80 10.62 -5.02
C LEU A 25 -1.99 11.51 -3.77
N PRO A 26 -3.18 12.10 -3.51
CA PRO A 26 -3.40 12.90 -2.30
C PRO A 26 -3.10 12.15 -0.99
N PHE A 27 -3.59 10.93 -0.85
CA PHE A 27 -3.36 10.17 0.37
C PHE A 27 -1.89 9.75 0.54
N ARG A 28 -1.20 9.41 -0.55
CA ARG A 28 0.23 9.09 -0.50
C ARG A 28 1.08 10.29 -0.06
N LEU A 29 0.76 11.50 -0.56
CA LEU A 29 1.39 12.75 -0.12
C LEU A 29 1.22 12.98 1.39
N LEU A 30 -0.01 12.84 1.91
CA LEU A 30 -0.28 12.96 3.35
C LEU A 30 0.51 11.96 4.18
N CYS A 31 0.62 10.70 3.72
CA CYS A 31 1.42 9.68 4.39
C CYS A 31 2.93 9.99 4.32
N ARG A 32 3.43 10.52 3.19
CA ARG A 32 4.84 10.92 3.04
C ARG A 32 5.20 12.05 3.98
N GLU A 33 4.37 13.05 4.10
CA GLU A 33 4.56 14.17 5.05
C GLU A 33 4.61 13.70 6.50
N GLN A 34 3.89 12.61 6.80
CA GLN A 34 3.92 11.97 8.10
C GLN A 34 5.05 10.93 8.24
N GLY A 35 6.00 10.89 7.31
CA GLY A 35 7.23 10.12 7.43
C GLY A 35 7.20 8.70 6.83
N ALA A 36 6.26 8.37 5.94
CA ALA A 36 6.36 7.13 5.17
C ALA A 36 7.66 7.12 4.35
N GLY A 37 8.48 6.08 4.50
CA GLY A 37 9.77 5.97 3.82
C GLY A 37 9.63 5.78 2.31
N MET A 38 8.60 5.03 1.89
CA MET A 38 8.20 4.86 0.50
C MET A 38 6.71 4.53 0.43
N SER A 39 6.05 5.00 -0.63
CA SER A 39 4.68 4.63 -0.96
C SER A 39 4.64 3.70 -2.17
N VAL A 40 3.57 2.89 -2.26
CA VAL A 40 3.27 2.09 -3.45
C VAL A 40 1.96 2.60 -4.02
N THR A 41 1.91 2.85 -5.34
CA THR A 41 0.68 3.31 -6.00
C THR A 41 -0.44 2.28 -5.87
N GLU A 42 -1.66 2.67 -6.17
CA GLU A 42 -2.70 1.69 -6.45
C GLU A 42 -2.28 0.78 -7.60
N MET A 43 -2.80 -0.45 -7.63
CA MET A 43 -2.41 -1.41 -8.66
C MET A 43 -3.00 -1.04 -10.02
N VAL A 44 -2.17 -1.04 -11.07
CA VAL A 44 -2.54 -0.70 -12.44
C VAL A 44 -2.46 -1.93 -13.34
N SER A 45 -3.51 -2.18 -14.12
CA SER A 45 -3.51 -3.28 -15.09
C SER A 45 -2.55 -2.99 -16.24
N ALA A 46 -1.59 -3.89 -16.49
CA ALA A 46 -0.71 -3.80 -17.64
C ALA A 46 -1.49 -3.82 -18.96
N LYS A 47 -2.53 -4.66 -19.07
CA LYS A 47 -3.45 -4.67 -20.22
C LYS A 47 -4.19 -3.35 -20.39
N ALA A 48 -4.64 -2.72 -19.27
CA ALA A 48 -5.31 -1.43 -19.37
C ALA A 48 -4.39 -0.32 -19.89
N ILE A 49 -3.11 -0.33 -19.51
CA ILE A 49 -2.10 0.59 -20.08
C ILE A 49 -1.90 0.31 -21.57
N LEU A 50 -1.73 -0.97 -21.95
CA LEU A 50 -1.56 -1.39 -23.34
C LEU A 50 -2.70 -0.87 -24.23
N TYR A 51 -3.94 -0.98 -23.75
CA TYR A 51 -5.13 -0.51 -24.49
C TYR A 51 -5.45 0.97 -24.26
N LYS A 52 -4.53 1.76 -23.67
CA LYS A 52 -4.63 3.22 -23.47
C LYS A 52 -5.92 3.62 -22.72
N ASN A 53 -6.31 2.85 -21.70
CA ASN A 53 -7.45 3.19 -20.87
C ASN A 53 -7.18 4.52 -20.14
N LYS A 54 -8.09 5.48 -20.26
CA LYS A 54 -7.91 6.85 -19.72
C LYS A 54 -7.66 6.88 -18.21
N ASN A 55 -8.27 5.95 -17.47
CA ASN A 55 -8.15 5.90 -16.01
C ASN A 55 -6.74 5.49 -15.53
N THR A 56 -5.92 4.88 -16.41
CA THR A 56 -4.56 4.48 -16.02
C THR A 56 -3.63 5.66 -15.79
N LYS A 57 -3.87 6.81 -16.44
CA LYS A 57 -3.06 8.02 -16.28
C LYS A 57 -3.06 8.52 -14.84
N GLU A 58 -4.23 8.54 -14.21
CA GLU A 58 -4.39 8.96 -12.82
C GLU A 58 -3.70 8.01 -11.85
N LEU A 59 -3.86 6.69 -12.06
CA LEU A 59 -3.23 5.66 -11.23
C LEU A 59 -1.68 5.63 -11.35
N LEU A 60 -1.15 6.09 -12.47
CA LEU A 60 0.30 6.20 -12.72
C LEU A 60 0.89 7.54 -12.25
N ALA A 61 0.06 8.51 -11.88
CA ALA A 61 0.53 9.82 -11.49
C ALA A 61 1.29 9.77 -10.16
N VAL A 62 2.41 10.48 -10.12
CA VAL A 62 3.22 10.71 -8.91
C VAL A 62 3.66 12.17 -8.87
N ASP A 63 3.87 12.68 -7.68
CA ASP A 63 4.39 14.03 -7.43
C ASP A 63 5.80 13.94 -6.84
N PRO A 64 6.76 14.80 -7.23
CA PRO A 64 8.09 14.81 -6.65
C PRO A 64 8.11 14.94 -5.11
N ALA A 65 7.11 15.59 -4.52
CA ALA A 65 6.98 15.74 -3.07
C ALA A 65 6.66 14.42 -2.34
N GLU A 66 6.19 13.37 -3.06
CA GLU A 66 6.00 12.04 -2.46
C GLU A 66 7.33 11.36 -2.08
N GLY A 67 8.46 11.83 -2.61
CA GLY A 67 9.73 11.15 -2.49
C GLY A 67 9.74 9.81 -3.25
N PRO A 68 10.38 8.76 -2.73
CA PRO A 68 10.42 7.47 -3.40
C PRO A 68 9.03 6.82 -3.48
N VAL A 69 8.58 6.50 -4.69
CA VAL A 69 7.31 5.79 -4.96
C VAL A 69 7.60 4.57 -5.83
N SER A 70 7.00 3.44 -5.50
CA SER A 70 6.95 2.28 -6.38
C SER A 70 5.62 2.25 -7.13
N VAL A 71 5.66 2.09 -8.46
CA VAL A 71 4.45 1.85 -9.25
C VAL A 71 4.08 0.38 -9.20
N GLN A 72 2.83 0.04 -8.85
CA GLN A 72 2.39 -1.35 -8.80
C GLN A 72 1.60 -1.75 -10.05
N LEU A 73 2.14 -2.74 -10.79
CA LEU A 73 1.47 -3.37 -11.94
C LEU A 73 0.82 -4.68 -11.54
N PHE A 74 -0.25 -5.06 -12.25
CA PHE A 74 -0.77 -6.42 -12.24
C PHE A 74 -1.10 -6.93 -13.63
N GLY A 75 -0.94 -8.22 -13.82
CA GLY A 75 -1.15 -8.97 -15.04
C GLY A 75 -0.55 -10.37 -14.91
N SER A 76 -0.90 -11.27 -15.82
CA SER A 76 -0.40 -12.65 -15.85
C SER A 76 0.32 -13.00 -17.16
N ASP A 77 0.31 -12.10 -18.15
CA ASP A 77 0.99 -12.30 -19.43
C ASP A 77 2.43 -11.75 -19.34
N PRO A 78 3.48 -12.59 -19.48
CA PRO A 78 4.87 -12.17 -19.33
C PRO A 78 5.30 -11.12 -20.34
N GLU A 79 4.84 -11.22 -21.60
CA GLU A 79 5.23 -10.31 -22.68
C GLU A 79 4.62 -8.93 -22.47
N ILE A 80 3.33 -8.89 -22.13
CA ILE A 80 2.63 -7.63 -21.82
C ILE A 80 3.23 -6.97 -20.58
N MET A 81 3.47 -7.73 -19.50
CA MET A 81 4.05 -7.21 -18.27
C MET A 81 5.45 -6.64 -18.51
N ALA A 82 6.30 -7.33 -19.27
CA ALA A 82 7.64 -6.87 -19.64
C ALA A 82 7.60 -5.62 -20.53
N ALA A 83 6.74 -5.60 -21.54
CA ALA A 83 6.60 -4.46 -22.45
C ALA A 83 6.11 -3.20 -21.72
N ILE A 84 5.13 -3.34 -20.81
CA ILE A 84 4.62 -2.22 -20.03
C ILE A 84 5.65 -1.74 -19.00
N ALA A 85 6.35 -2.67 -18.32
CA ALA A 85 7.44 -2.30 -17.43
C ALA A 85 8.53 -1.49 -18.17
N ALA A 86 8.93 -1.92 -19.37
CA ALA A 86 9.88 -1.20 -20.21
C ALA A 86 9.36 0.18 -20.65
N GLN A 87 8.06 0.29 -20.97
CA GLN A 87 7.44 1.56 -21.34
C GLN A 87 7.45 2.60 -20.18
N ILE A 88 7.27 2.15 -18.94
CA ILE A 88 7.13 3.07 -17.78
C ILE A 88 8.43 3.23 -16.98
N GLN A 89 9.49 2.47 -17.25
CA GLN A 89 10.70 2.49 -16.44
C GLN A 89 11.39 3.85 -16.35
N ASP A 90 11.26 4.71 -17.37
CA ASP A 90 11.85 6.07 -17.35
C ASP A 90 10.99 7.08 -16.56
N GLY A 91 9.83 6.65 -16.06
CA GLY A 91 8.99 7.45 -15.17
C GLY A 91 9.64 7.69 -13.80
N PRO A 92 9.08 8.60 -13.00
CA PRO A 92 9.66 9.05 -11.74
C PRO A 92 9.45 8.03 -10.59
N TYR A 93 9.56 6.75 -10.88
CA TYR A 93 9.39 5.67 -9.90
C TYR A 93 10.74 5.17 -9.38
N ALA A 94 10.82 4.86 -8.10
CA ALA A 94 11.98 4.23 -7.47
C ALA A 94 12.09 2.74 -7.82
N ALA A 95 10.94 2.08 -7.98
CA ALA A 95 10.84 0.66 -8.33
C ALA A 95 9.54 0.38 -9.10
N ILE A 96 9.45 -0.79 -9.73
CA ILE A 96 8.20 -1.33 -10.30
C ILE A 96 7.82 -2.55 -9.45
N ASP A 97 6.67 -2.49 -8.79
CA ASP A 97 6.16 -3.58 -7.97
C ASP A 97 5.16 -4.43 -8.73
N VAL A 98 5.16 -5.72 -8.49
CA VAL A 98 4.23 -6.67 -9.12
C VAL A 98 3.22 -7.16 -8.09
N ASN A 99 1.94 -6.96 -8.36
CA ASN A 99 0.87 -7.47 -7.51
C ASN A 99 0.60 -8.95 -7.78
N MET A 100 0.96 -9.79 -6.83
CA MET A 100 0.62 -11.23 -6.81
C MET A 100 -0.16 -11.61 -5.55
N GLY A 101 -0.88 -10.63 -4.95
CA GLY A 101 -1.59 -10.82 -3.69
C GLY A 101 -3.05 -10.31 -3.67
N CYS A 102 -3.53 -9.64 -4.71
CA CYS A 102 -4.92 -9.13 -4.76
C CYS A 102 -5.93 -10.28 -4.68
N PRO A 103 -6.87 -10.26 -3.69
CA PRO A 103 -7.82 -11.35 -3.50
C PRO A 103 -9.13 -11.17 -4.27
N VAL A 104 -9.33 -10.03 -4.94
CA VAL A 104 -10.59 -9.64 -5.56
C VAL A 104 -10.99 -10.63 -6.67
N PRO A 105 -12.23 -11.17 -6.67
CA PRO A 105 -12.66 -12.19 -7.62
C PRO A 105 -12.45 -11.80 -9.09
N LYS A 106 -12.74 -10.56 -9.46
CA LYS A 106 -12.55 -10.06 -10.82
C LYS A 106 -11.09 -10.18 -11.30
N ILE A 107 -10.11 -10.00 -10.42
CA ILE A 107 -8.68 -10.14 -10.73
C ILE A 107 -8.31 -11.62 -10.76
N VAL A 108 -8.70 -12.37 -9.74
CA VAL A 108 -8.37 -13.79 -9.58
C VAL A 108 -8.95 -14.65 -10.72
N ASN A 109 -10.17 -14.35 -11.17
CA ASN A 109 -10.82 -15.07 -12.28
C ASN A 109 -10.14 -14.83 -13.64
N ASN A 110 -9.35 -13.75 -13.75
CA ASN A 110 -8.49 -13.48 -14.90
C ASN A 110 -7.07 -14.08 -14.77
N HIS A 111 -6.86 -14.98 -13.82
CA HIS A 111 -5.56 -15.60 -13.50
C HIS A 111 -4.48 -14.57 -13.07
N GLU A 112 -4.89 -13.42 -12.51
CA GLU A 112 -4.02 -12.33 -12.09
C GLU A 112 -4.03 -12.17 -10.55
N GLY A 113 -3.15 -11.35 -10.02
CA GLY A 113 -3.05 -11.10 -8.58
C GLY A 113 -2.74 -12.38 -7.81
N SER A 114 -3.51 -12.70 -6.77
CA SER A 114 -3.27 -13.89 -5.95
C SER A 114 -3.50 -15.23 -6.66
N ALA A 115 -4.09 -15.25 -7.86
CA ALA A 115 -4.17 -16.46 -8.67
C ALA A 115 -2.78 -16.98 -9.05
N LEU A 116 -1.79 -16.09 -9.20
CA LEU A 116 -0.41 -16.48 -9.48
C LEU A 116 0.25 -17.24 -8.34
N MET A 117 -0.26 -17.16 -7.11
CA MET A 117 0.17 -18.03 -6.01
C MET A 117 -0.16 -19.51 -6.25
N LYS A 118 -1.15 -19.82 -7.09
CA LYS A 118 -1.52 -21.20 -7.49
C LYS A 118 -0.71 -21.70 -8.68
N ASP A 119 -0.06 -20.79 -9.41
CA ASP A 119 0.76 -21.08 -10.60
C ASP A 119 2.13 -20.39 -10.49
N PRO A 120 3.02 -20.90 -9.61
CA PRO A 120 4.36 -20.34 -9.45
C PRO A 120 5.18 -20.35 -10.76
N ALA A 121 4.93 -21.33 -11.66
CA ALA A 121 5.62 -21.39 -12.95
C ALA A 121 5.23 -20.20 -13.86
N GLN A 122 3.96 -19.77 -13.84
CA GLN A 122 3.54 -18.58 -14.57
C GLN A 122 4.07 -17.30 -13.89
N ALA A 123 4.08 -17.26 -12.56
CA ALA A 123 4.66 -16.15 -11.80
C ALA A 123 6.16 -15.99 -12.12
N GLU A 124 6.92 -17.08 -12.19
CA GLU A 124 8.34 -17.11 -12.57
C GLU A 124 8.56 -16.52 -13.97
N LYS A 125 7.75 -16.91 -14.95
CA LYS A 125 7.82 -16.36 -16.33
C LYS A 125 7.60 -14.85 -16.33
N VAL A 126 6.58 -14.37 -15.60
CA VAL A 126 6.27 -12.94 -15.49
C VAL A 126 7.44 -12.18 -14.88
N LEU A 127 7.93 -12.61 -13.72
CA LEU A 127 9.03 -11.94 -13.01
C LEU A 127 10.31 -11.93 -13.82
N THR A 128 10.67 -13.09 -14.40
CA THR A 128 11.87 -13.21 -15.24
C THR A 128 11.80 -12.29 -16.47
N ALA A 129 10.65 -12.22 -17.14
CA ALA A 129 10.47 -11.36 -18.29
C ALA A 129 10.60 -9.88 -17.91
N MET A 130 9.99 -9.45 -16.81
CA MET A 130 10.06 -8.07 -16.33
C MET A 130 11.48 -7.69 -15.90
N VAL A 131 12.16 -8.52 -15.10
CA VAL A 131 13.54 -8.25 -14.65
C VAL A 131 14.51 -8.11 -15.83
N LYS A 132 14.35 -8.92 -16.88
CA LYS A 132 15.17 -8.82 -18.10
C LYS A 132 14.87 -7.57 -18.93
N ALA A 133 13.65 -7.06 -18.87
CA ALA A 133 13.20 -5.96 -19.72
C ALA A 133 13.58 -4.56 -19.21
N VAL A 134 13.90 -4.41 -17.92
CA VAL A 134 14.11 -3.10 -17.31
C VAL A 134 15.37 -3.04 -16.47
N LYS A 135 15.88 -1.81 -16.28
CA LYS A 135 16.99 -1.54 -15.35
C LYS A 135 16.50 -1.20 -13.95
N LYS A 136 15.26 -0.70 -13.84
CA LYS A 136 14.66 -0.39 -12.54
C LYS A 136 14.48 -1.65 -11.69
N PRO A 137 14.62 -1.53 -10.35
CA PRO A 137 14.35 -2.64 -9.46
C PRO A 137 12.90 -3.15 -9.64
N ILE A 138 12.75 -4.46 -9.82
CA ILE A 138 11.46 -5.13 -9.75
C ILE A 138 11.27 -5.65 -8.32
N THR A 139 10.13 -5.36 -7.72
CA THR A 139 9.70 -5.92 -6.44
C THR A 139 8.41 -6.71 -6.62
N VAL A 140 8.07 -7.57 -5.69
CA VAL A 140 6.81 -8.32 -5.77
C VAL A 140 6.11 -8.36 -4.42
N LYS A 141 4.79 -8.12 -4.43
CA LYS A 141 3.96 -8.23 -3.24
C LYS A 141 2.97 -9.39 -3.38
N PHE A 142 3.03 -10.33 -2.44
CA PHE A 142 2.20 -11.54 -2.44
C PHE A 142 1.66 -11.89 -1.05
N ARG A 143 0.89 -12.96 -0.95
CA ARG A 143 0.31 -13.49 0.29
C ARG A 143 1.02 -14.77 0.73
N LYS A 144 0.69 -15.29 1.93
CA LYS A 144 1.27 -16.55 2.42
C LYS A 144 0.89 -17.77 1.56
N GLY A 145 -0.17 -17.67 0.78
CA GLY A 145 -0.69 -18.71 -0.11
C GLY A 145 -2.06 -18.34 -0.64
N PHE A 146 -2.65 -19.22 -1.46
CA PHE A 146 -4.02 -19.05 -1.96
C PHE A 146 -5.05 -19.41 -0.90
N ASN A 147 -4.90 -20.57 -0.26
CA ASN A 147 -5.71 -21.06 0.86
C ASN A 147 -4.82 -21.81 1.86
N ASP A 148 -5.42 -22.33 2.93
CA ASP A 148 -4.67 -23.00 3.99
C ASP A 148 -4.05 -24.35 3.55
N GLN A 149 -4.54 -24.97 2.47
CA GLN A 149 -3.96 -26.18 1.88
C GLN A 149 -2.83 -25.88 0.87
N SER A 150 -2.63 -24.62 0.51
CA SER A 150 -1.64 -24.19 -0.50
C SER A 150 -0.80 -23.00 0.00
N ILE A 151 -0.29 -23.10 1.22
CA ILE A 151 0.68 -22.14 1.77
C ILE A 151 2.02 -22.41 1.10
N ASN A 152 2.56 -21.42 0.36
CA ASN A 152 3.77 -21.56 -0.44
C ASN A 152 4.64 -20.31 -0.48
N ALA A 153 4.49 -19.39 0.50
CA ALA A 153 5.20 -18.11 0.50
C ALA A 153 6.73 -18.27 0.49
N VAL A 154 7.27 -19.29 1.15
CA VAL A 154 8.72 -19.52 1.24
C VAL A 154 9.29 -19.90 -0.14
N GLU A 155 8.68 -20.89 -0.79
CA GLU A 155 9.08 -21.34 -2.13
C GLU A 155 8.86 -20.24 -3.17
N PHE A 156 7.77 -19.49 -3.03
CA PHE A 156 7.45 -18.35 -3.90
C PHE A 156 8.49 -17.22 -3.76
N ALA A 157 8.95 -16.93 -2.55
CA ALA A 157 10.01 -15.95 -2.31
C ALA A 157 11.36 -16.40 -2.89
N LYS A 158 11.75 -17.67 -2.73
CA LYS A 158 12.95 -18.23 -3.35
C LYS A 158 12.90 -18.17 -4.87
N MET A 159 11.77 -18.49 -5.46
CA MET A 159 11.55 -18.36 -6.91
C MET A 159 11.69 -16.90 -7.34
N ALA A 160 11.06 -15.95 -6.63
CA ALA A 160 11.16 -14.53 -6.93
C ALA A 160 12.63 -14.03 -6.85
N GLU A 161 13.37 -14.44 -5.81
CA GLU A 161 14.80 -14.14 -5.69
C GLU A 161 15.60 -14.70 -6.86
N SER A 162 15.36 -15.95 -7.28
CA SER A 162 16.04 -16.57 -8.42
C SER A 162 15.77 -15.86 -9.74
N CYS A 163 14.61 -15.20 -9.89
CA CYS A 163 14.29 -14.35 -11.04
C CYS A 163 15.05 -13.01 -11.03
N GLY A 164 15.72 -12.63 -9.94
CA GLY A 164 16.41 -11.35 -9.79
C GLY A 164 15.54 -10.22 -9.24
N VAL A 165 14.45 -10.54 -8.53
CA VAL A 165 13.62 -9.56 -7.83
C VAL A 165 14.42 -8.88 -6.72
N ALA A 166 14.30 -7.55 -6.59
CA ALA A 166 15.10 -6.74 -5.69
C ALA A 166 14.60 -6.74 -4.23
N ALA A 167 13.33 -7.01 -4.00
CA ALA A 167 12.71 -7.14 -2.67
C ALA A 167 11.35 -7.82 -2.77
N VAL A 168 10.90 -8.42 -1.67
CA VAL A 168 9.57 -9.03 -1.57
C VAL A 168 8.77 -8.43 -0.41
N ALA A 169 7.46 -8.21 -0.62
CA ALA A 169 6.54 -7.83 0.44
C ALA A 169 5.54 -8.97 0.68
N VAL A 170 5.50 -9.48 1.92
CA VAL A 170 4.73 -10.68 2.26
C VAL A 170 3.58 -10.35 3.20
N HIS A 171 2.35 -10.58 2.75
CA HIS A 171 1.17 -10.49 3.61
C HIS A 171 0.89 -11.85 4.27
N GLY A 172 0.93 -11.90 5.60
CA GLY A 172 0.75 -13.11 6.39
C GLY A 172 -0.66 -13.72 6.40
N ARG A 173 -1.48 -13.47 5.37
CA ARG A 173 -2.81 -14.09 5.16
C ARG A 173 -2.89 -14.77 3.82
N THR A 174 -3.71 -15.82 3.72
CA THR A 174 -4.06 -16.41 2.43
C THR A 174 -5.03 -15.51 1.64
N ARG A 175 -5.20 -15.82 0.35
CA ARG A 175 -6.22 -15.14 -0.47
C ARG A 175 -7.62 -15.35 0.11
N GLU A 176 -7.96 -16.55 0.55
CA GLU A 176 -9.29 -16.88 1.06
C GLU A 176 -9.61 -16.22 2.39
N GLN A 177 -8.61 -15.97 3.23
CA GLN A 177 -8.77 -15.21 4.46
C GLN A 177 -9.14 -13.74 4.21
N TYR A 178 -8.84 -13.17 3.06
CA TYR A 178 -8.97 -11.72 2.85
C TYR A 178 -8.34 -10.89 3.98
N TYR A 179 -9.13 -10.57 5.00
CA TYR A 179 -8.73 -9.82 6.21
C TYR A 179 -9.24 -10.49 7.50
N SER A 180 -9.86 -11.67 7.42
CA SER A 180 -10.33 -12.42 8.58
C SER A 180 -9.17 -13.02 9.38
N GLY A 181 -9.41 -13.29 10.66
CA GLY A 181 -8.41 -13.83 11.57
C GLY A 181 -7.22 -12.90 11.78
N LYS A 182 -6.07 -13.45 12.16
CA LYS A 182 -4.80 -12.74 12.34
C LYS A 182 -3.84 -13.02 11.19
N ALA A 183 -2.99 -12.05 10.85
CA ALA A 183 -1.87 -12.28 9.95
C ALA A 183 -0.85 -13.21 10.64
N ASP A 184 -0.41 -14.21 9.92
CA ASP A 184 0.61 -15.16 10.34
C ASP A 184 1.99 -14.51 10.14
N TRP A 185 2.60 -14.05 11.21
CA TRP A 185 3.93 -13.44 11.16
C TRP A 185 5.04 -14.48 11.09
N ASP A 186 4.77 -15.71 11.54
CA ASP A 186 5.77 -16.79 11.46
C ASP A 186 6.13 -17.12 10.00
N ILE A 187 5.17 -17.07 9.07
CA ILE A 187 5.48 -17.26 7.65
C ILE A 187 6.39 -16.15 7.10
N ILE A 188 6.27 -14.91 7.62
CA ILE A 188 7.15 -13.79 7.24
C ILE A 188 8.57 -14.07 7.72
N ARG A 189 8.73 -14.58 8.95
CA ARG A 189 10.02 -15.03 9.49
C ARG A 189 10.62 -16.13 8.63
N GLN A 190 9.86 -17.17 8.30
CA GLN A 190 10.32 -18.27 7.45
C GLN A 190 10.78 -17.78 6.06
N VAL A 191 10.06 -16.82 5.46
CA VAL A 191 10.48 -16.19 4.20
C VAL A 191 11.80 -15.44 4.41
N LYS A 192 11.94 -14.65 5.49
CA LYS A 192 13.16 -13.89 5.77
C LYS A 192 14.38 -14.81 5.95
N GLU A 193 14.21 -15.94 6.61
CA GLU A 193 15.26 -16.94 6.79
C GLU A 193 15.67 -17.65 5.48
N ALA A 194 14.75 -17.68 4.50
CA ALA A 194 14.91 -18.46 3.27
C ALA A 194 15.53 -17.68 2.11
N VAL A 195 15.52 -16.33 2.13
CA VAL A 195 16.03 -15.47 1.05
C VAL A 195 17.02 -14.44 1.58
N LYS A 196 17.87 -13.93 0.68
CA LYS A 196 18.88 -12.90 0.98
C LYS A 196 18.42 -11.49 0.62
N ILE A 197 17.46 -11.37 -0.31
CA ILE A 197 16.88 -10.09 -0.69
C ILE A 197 16.04 -9.53 0.47
N PRO A 198 15.84 -8.20 0.52
CA PRO A 198 15.01 -7.56 1.53
C PRO A 198 13.59 -8.13 1.57
N VAL A 199 13.10 -8.41 2.78
CA VAL A 199 11.74 -8.88 3.06
C VAL A 199 10.98 -7.79 3.81
N ILE A 200 9.83 -7.38 3.29
CA ILE A 200 8.96 -6.38 3.87
C ILE A 200 7.74 -7.09 4.45
N GLY A 201 7.59 -7.07 5.78
CA GLY A 201 6.47 -7.68 6.49
C GLY A 201 5.19 -6.86 6.34
N ASN A 202 4.07 -7.53 6.08
CA ASN A 202 2.76 -6.89 5.94
C ASN A 202 1.66 -7.68 6.65
N GLY A 203 0.79 -6.98 7.34
CA GLY A 203 -0.41 -7.52 8.00
C GLY A 203 -0.48 -7.18 9.49
N ASP A 204 -1.62 -6.65 9.91
CA ASP A 204 -1.99 -6.34 11.30
C ASP A 204 -1.04 -5.40 12.06
N VAL A 205 -0.42 -4.47 11.36
CA VAL A 205 0.30 -3.35 11.96
C VAL A 205 -0.66 -2.17 12.08
N PHE A 206 -1.11 -1.89 13.29
CA PHE A 206 -2.04 -0.81 13.63
C PHE A 206 -1.46 0.18 14.64
N THR A 207 -0.40 -0.20 15.34
CA THR A 207 0.28 0.62 16.35
C THR A 207 1.79 0.59 16.15
N PRO A 208 2.55 1.54 16.74
CA PRO A 208 4.00 1.49 16.76
C PRO A 208 4.56 0.22 17.40
N GLU A 209 3.89 -0.28 18.43
CA GLU A 209 4.28 -1.51 19.14
C GLU A 209 4.12 -2.74 18.22
N ASP A 210 3.04 -2.80 17.40
CA ASP A 210 2.89 -3.87 16.41
C ASP A 210 4.04 -3.85 15.39
N ALA A 211 4.46 -2.66 14.97
CA ALA A 211 5.57 -2.49 14.04
C ALA A 211 6.89 -3.02 14.64
N LYS A 212 7.19 -2.65 15.88
CA LYS A 212 8.38 -3.13 16.59
C LYS A 212 8.34 -4.65 16.75
N ARG A 213 7.21 -5.19 17.22
CA ARG A 213 7.03 -6.63 17.37
C ARG A 213 7.20 -7.37 16.05
N MET A 214 6.64 -6.88 14.94
CA MET A 214 6.82 -7.50 13.63
C MET A 214 8.30 -7.60 13.26
N LEU A 215 9.09 -6.54 13.45
CA LEU A 215 10.53 -6.58 13.19
C LEU A 215 11.25 -7.58 14.10
N GLU A 216 10.94 -7.59 15.39
CA GLU A 216 11.59 -8.45 16.37
C GLU A 216 11.23 -9.94 16.19
N GLU A 217 9.94 -10.24 15.95
CA GLU A 217 9.45 -11.62 15.82
C GLU A 217 9.80 -12.25 14.47
N THR A 218 9.90 -11.44 13.40
CA THR A 218 10.11 -11.96 12.05
C THR A 218 11.50 -11.74 11.49
N GLY A 219 12.26 -10.79 12.02
CA GLY A 219 13.54 -10.36 11.47
C GLY A 219 13.43 -9.70 10.08
N CYS A 220 12.22 -9.36 9.61
CA CYS A 220 12.04 -8.69 8.31
C CYS A 220 12.76 -7.34 8.27
N ASP A 221 13.15 -6.91 7.07
CA ASP A 221 13.98 -5.71 6.88
C ASP A 221 13.16 -4.42 6.88
N GLY A 222 11.86 -4.51 6.59
CA GLY A 222 10.95 -3.38 6.56
C GLY A 222 9.50 -3.78 6.87
N ILE A 223 8.67 -2.79 7.09
CA ILE A 223 7.26 -2.95 7.46
C ILE A 223 6.39 -2.23 6.45
N MET A 224 5.33 -2.89 5.98
CA MET A 224 4.35 -2.28 5.10
C MET A 224 3.01 -2.14 5.82
N VAL A 225 2.58 -0.90 6.01
CA VAL A 225 1.33 -0.55 6.71
C VAL A 225 0.21 -0.37 5.68
N GLY A 226 -0.84 -1.16 5.81
CA GLY A 226 -2.06 -1.03 5.00
C GLY A 226 -3.19 -0.42 5.79
N ARG A 227 -4.10 -1.24 6.31
CA ARG A 227 -5.31 -0.79 7.03
C ARG A 227 -5.02 0.12 8.24
N GLY A 228 -3.85 0.00 8.85
CA GLY A 228 -3.43 0.87 9.96
C GLY A 228 -3.23 2.33 9.57
N ALA A 229 -3.02 2.61 8.27
CA ALA A 229 -2.89 3.97 7.75
C ALA A 229 -4.23 4.62 7.37
N LYS A 230 -5.31 3.85 7.21
CA LYS A 230 -6.63 4.39 6.84
C LYS A 230 -7.16 5.34 7.91
N GLY A 231 -7.34 6.61 7.53
CA GLY A 231 -7.72 7.67 8.46
C GLY A 231 -6.66 7.97 9.54
N ASN A 232 -5.44 7.49 9.35
CA ASN A 232 -4.36 7.63 10.33
C ASN A 232 -2.98 7.75 9.64
N PRO A 233 -2.75 8.78 8.82
CA PRO A 233 -1.44 8.98 8.21
C PRO A 233 -0.32 9.21 9.25
N TRP A 234 -0.64 9.68 10.44
CA TRP A 234 0.32 9.88 11.55
C TRP A 234 0.99 8.58 12.02
N ILE A 235 0.46 7.41 11.63
CA ILE A 235 1.02 6.11 12.00
C ILE A 235 2.50 5.99 11.59
N PHE A 236 2.90 6.57 10.47
CA PHE A 236 4.28 6.53 9.98
C PHE A 236 5.24 7.27 10.90
N LYS A 237 4.91 8.52 11.26
CA LYS A 237 5.72 9.31 12.20
C LYS A 237 5.79 8.64 13.57
N ARG A 238 4.68 8.08 14.03
CA ARG A 238 4.62 7.41 15.33
C ARG A 238 5.44 6.12 15.35
N ILE A 239 5.41 5.34 14.27
CA ILE A 239 6.22 4.12 14.14
C ILE A 239 7.71 4.48 14.08
N THR A 240 8.11 5.39 13.20
CA THR A 240 9.53 5.75 13.03
C THR A 240 10.11 6.31 14.32
N HIS A 241 9.41 7.21 15.00
CA HIS A 241 9.84 7.74 16.28
C HIS A 241 10.00 6.64 17.35
N TYR A 242 9.01 5.74 17.47
CA TYR A 242 9.06 4.64 18.45
C TYR A 242 10.20 3.64 18.17
N LEU A 243 10.46 3.36 16.90
CA LEU A 243 11.57 2.48 16.52
C LEU A 243 12.95 3.10 16.78
N GLU A 244 13.05 4.45 16.76
CA GLU A 244 14.28 5.18 16.99
C GLU A 244 14.55 5.45 18.47
N THR A 245 13.52 5.78 19.23
CA THR A 245 13.65 6.27 20.62
C THR A 245 13.14 5.32 21.68
N GLY A 246 12.22 4.40 21.31
CA GLY A 246 11.45 3.60 22.25
C GLY A 246 10.31 4.35 22.93
N GLU A 247 10.07 5.62 22.59
CA GLU A 247 9.03 6.45 23.17
C GLU A 247 7.81 6.56 22.25
N LEU A 248 6.62 6.49 22.82
CA LEU A 248 5.36 6.63 22.09
C LEU A 248 4.99 8.10 21.92
N LEU A 249 4.86 8.57 20.69
CA LEU A 249 4.21 9.85 20.44
C LEU A 249 2.69 9.74 20.72
N PRO A 250 2.06 10.80 21.24
CA PRO A 250 0.62 10.87 21.38
C PRO A 250 -0.09 10.70 20.04
N GLY A 251 -1.36 10.30 20.09
CA GLY A 251 -2.22 10.32 18.90
C GLY A 251 -2.54 11.76 18.49
N PRO A 252 -3.09 11.96 17.27
CA PRO A 252 -3.50 13.29 16.84
C PRO A 252 -4.64 13.81 17.75
N THR A 253 -4.63 15.11 17.99
CA THR A 253 -5.74 15.83 18.63
C THR A 253 -6.95 15.91 17.69
N LEU A 254 -8.12 16.22 18.24
CA LEU A 254 -9.34 16.39 17.45
C LEU A 254 -9.16 17.47 16.35
N MET A 255 -8.47 18.57 16.69
CA MET A 255 -8.18 19.64 15.75
C MET A 255 -7.25 19.18 14.62
N GLU A 256 -6.19 18.44 14.93
CA GLU A 256 -5.30 17.89 13.90
C GLU A 256 -6.04 16.93 12.96
N VAL A 257 -6.97 16.13 13.49
CA VAL A 257 -7.79 15.23 12.66
C VAL A 257 -8.71 16.04 11.76
N ARG A 258 -9.39 17.08 12.27
CA ARG A 258 -10.23 17.99 11.49
C ARG A 258 -9.44 18.64 10.34
N ASP A 259 -8.29 19.20 10.66
CA ASP A 259 -7.45 19.89 9.70
C ASP A 259 -6.91 18.93 8.61
N MET A 260 -6.57 17.70 9.00
CA MET A 260 -6.16 16.66 8.06
C MET A 260 -7.29 16.25 7.13
N ILE A 261 -8.52 16.12 7.63
CA ILE A 261 -9.70 15.80 6.82
C ILE A 261 -9.96 16.91 5.78
N LEU A 262 -9.95 18.17 6.22
CA LEU A 262 -10.14 19.31 5.32
C LEU A 262 -9.07 19.38 4.24
N ARG A 263 -7.82 19.19 4.65
CA ARG A 263 -6.69 19.17 3.73
C ARG A 263 -6.80 18.02 2.73
N HIS A 264 -7.15 16.82 3.17
CA HIS A 264 -7.35 15.66 2.29
C HIS A 264 -8.48 15.93 1.30
N GLY A 265 -9.62 16.46 1.76
CA GLY A 265 -10.75 16.83 0.90
C GLY A 265 -10.37 17.87 -0.15
N LYS A 266 -9.58 18.90 0.23
CA LYS A 266 -9.07 19.92 -0.69
C LYS A 266 -8.15 19.31 -1.76
N MET A 267 -7.17 18.49 -1.36
CA MET A 267 -6.24 17.83 -2.29
C MET A 267 -6.98 16.91 -3.26
N LEU A 268 -7.97 16.14 -2.78
CA LEU A 268 -8.81 15.32 -3.64
C LEU A 268 -9.65 16.16 -4.63
N THR A 269 -10.19 17.29 -4.17
CA THR A 269 -10.97 18.22 -5.02
C THR A 269 -10.10 18.78 -6.16
N GLU A 270 -8.88 19.19 -5.84
CA GLU A 270 -7.91 19.68 -6.81
C GLU A 270 -7.47 18.57 -7.80
N TYR A 271 -7.36 17.33 -7.32
CA TYR A 271 -6.87 16.22 -8.12
C TYR A 271 -7.93 15.52 -8.98
N LYS A 272 -9.17 15.32 -8.46
CA LYS A 272 -10.24 14.53 -9.13
C LYS A 272 -11.51 15.32 -9.42
N GLY A 273 -11.58 16.59 -9.02
CA GLY A 273 -12.79 17.40 -9.03
C GLY A 273 -13.70 17.14 -7.82
N GLU A 274 -14.46 18.14 -7.43
CA GLU A 274 -15.19 18.20 -6.16
C GLU A 274 -16.22 17.06 -5.99
N MET A 275 -16.98 16.75 -7.01
CA MET A 275 -18.00 15.70 -6.95
C MET A 275 -17.39 14.32 -6.67
N THR A 276 -16.26 13.98 -7.30
CA THR A 276 -15.55 12.71 -7.07
C THR A 276 -14.92 12.71 -5.69
N ALA A 277 -14.26 13.81 -5.33
CA ALA A 277 -13.61 13.99 -4.04
C ALA A 277 -14.58 13.78 -2.87
N MET A 278 -15.73 14.40 -2.89
CA MET A 278 -16.71 14.28 -1.81
C MET A 278 -17.27 12.86 -1.70
N ARG A 279 -17.45 12.15 -2.81
CA ARG A 279 -17.85 10.72 -2.77
C ARG A 279 -16.79 9.84 -2.13
N GLU A 280 -15.52 10.05 -2.43
CA GLU A 280 -14.41 9.28 -1.85
C GLU A 280 -14.18 9.66 -0.38
N MET A 281 -14.31 10.95 -0.04
CA MET A 281 -14.21 11.44 1.33
C MET A 281 -15.20 10.77 2.29
N ARG A 282 -16.35 10.27 1.84
CA ARG A 282 -17.29 9.50 2.67
C ARG A 282 -16.61 8.30 3.33
N SER A 283 -15.79 7.57 2.57
CA SER A 283 -15.02 6.44 3.09
C SER A 283 -13.89 6.90 3.99
N HIS A 284 -13.15 7.93 3.60
CA HIS A 284 -12.05 8.48 4.39
C HIS A 284 -12.54 9.06 5.72
N MET A 285 -13.67 9.77 5.74
CA MET A 285 -14.29 10.26 6.95
C MET A 285 -14.63 9.14 7.93
N ALA A 286 -15.18 8.03 7.44
CA ALA A 286 -15.49 6.89 8.28
C ALA A 286 -14.25 6.29 8.94
N TRP A 287 -13.09 6.39 8.30
CA TRP A 287 -11.82 5.92 8.87
C TRP A 287 -11.21 6.94 9.82
N TYR A 288 -11.17 8.23 9.46
CA TYR A 288 -10.64 9.31 10.34
C TYR A 288 -11.40 9.43 11.66
N THR A 289 -12.72 9.25 11.61
CA THR A 289 -13.59 9.42 12.80
C THR A 289 -13.86 8.13 13.57
N LYS A 290 -13.16 7.04 13.21
CA LYS A 290 -13.33 5.75 13.89
C LYS A 290 -12.99 5.86 15.38
N GLY A 291 -13.95 5.48 16.24
CA GLY A 291 -13.78 5.51 17.68
C GLY A 291 -14.09 6.86 18.35
N MET A 292 -14.40 7.90 17.57
CA MET A 292 -14.84 9.18 18.11
C MET A 292 -16.29 9.12 18.61
N ARG A 293 -16.61 9.93 19.60
CA ARG A 293 -18.00 10.14 20.06
C ARG A 293 -18.85 10.63 18.89
N ASN A 294 -20.07 10.16 18.79
CA ASN A 294 -21.01 10.52 17.70
C ASN A 294 -20.53 10.22 16.27
N SER A 295 -19.50 9.39 16.08
CA SER A 295 -18.99 9.05 14.75
C SER A 295 -20.03 8.43 13.81
N ALA A 296 -21.07 7.76 14.35
CA ALA A 296 -22.17 7.22 13.56
C ALA A 296 -23.03 8.33 12.93
N THR A 297 -23.37 9.36 13.71
CA THR A 297 -24.11 10.53 13.22
C THR A 297 -23.31 11.28 12.17
N LEU A 298 -22.02 11.52 12.45
CA LEU A 298 -21.14 12.20 11.51
C LEU A 298 -21.01 11.42 10.17
N ARG A 299 -20.97 10.08 10.22
CA ARG A 299 -20.99 9.25 8.99
C ARG A 299 -22.30 9.34 8.22
N CYS A 300 -23.43 9.54 8.88
CA CYS A 300 -24.69 9.77 8.18
C CYS A 300 -24.71 11.16 7.49
N GLU A 301 -24.25 12.19 8.19
CA GLU A 301 -24.23 13.56 7.67
C GLU A 301 -23.26 13.71 6.50
N ILE A 302 -22.05 13.11 6.54
CA ILE A 302 -21.09 13.18 5.43
C ILE A 302 -21.64 12.63 4.11
N ASN A 303 -22.57 11.68 4.16
CA ASN A 303 -23.20 11.14 2.95
C ASN A 303 -24.03 12.16 2.18
N GLN A 304 -24.42 13.27 2.83
CA GLN A 304 -25.18 14.37 2.24
C GLN A 304 -24.27 15.53 1.78
N VAL A 305 -22.97 15.47 2.10
CA VAL A 305 -22.02 16.51 1.69
C VAL A 305 -21.64 16.33 0.24
N GLU A 306 -21.75 17.40 -0.54
CA GLU A 306 -21.45 17.43 -1.97
C GLU A 306 -20.33 18.41 -2.34
N THR A 307 -19.97 19.33 -1.42
CA THR A 307 -18.97 20.38 -1.63
C THR A 307 -17.92 20.40 -0.52
N LEU A 308 -16.73 20.93 -0.82
CA LEU A 308 -15.67 21.14 0.15
C LEU A 308 -16.10 22.13 1.25
N GLU A 309 -16.85 23.16 0.91
CA GLU A 309 -17.43 24.11 1.87
C GLU A 309 -18.38 23.40 2.84
N GLY A 310 -19.30 22.58 2.32
CA GLY A 310 -20.19 21.77 3.16
C GLY A 310 -19.46 20.77 4.05
N LEU A 311 -18.30 20.26 3.59
CA LEU A 311 -17.43 19.43 4.44
C LEU A 311 -16.86 20.28 5.59
N ALA A 312 -16.38 21.49 5.31
CA ALA A 312 -15.82 22.38 6.33
C ALA A 312 -16.88 22.74 7.38
N GLU A 313 -18.08 23.15 6.97
CA GLU A 313 -19.19 23.48 7.85
C GLU A 313 -19.60 22.28 8.75
N LEU A 314 -19.67 21.07 8.16
CA LEU A 314 -19.97 19.87 8.91
C LEU A 314 -18.93 19.61 10.01
N LEU A 315 -17.65 19.73 9.67
CA LEU A 315 -16.56 19.50 10.60
C LEU A 315 -16.52 20.57 11.71
N GLU A 316 -16.71 21.83 11.36
CA GLU A 316 -16.82 22.92 12.33
C GLU A 316 -17.94 22.63 13.34
N LYS A 317 -19.13 22.34 12.87
CA LYS A 317 -20.30 22.02 13.70
C LYS A 317 -20.09 20.80 14.61
N ARG A 318 -19.32 19.79 14.18
CA ARG A 318 -19.24 18.49 14.86
C ARG A 318 -17.91 18.21 15.56
N MET A 319 -16.87 18.94 15.19
CA MET A 319 -15.50 18.78 15.69
C MET A 319 -14.95 20.09 16.29
N GLU A 320 -15.79 21.08 16.57
CA GLU A 320 -15.44 22.18 17.46
C GLU A 320 -15.36 21.67 18.90
N ALA A 321 -14.36 22.19 19.58
CA ALA A 321 -13.82 21.74 20.85
C ALA A 321 -14.86 21.24 21.87
N GLU A 322 -14.61 20.06 22.43
CA GLU A 322 -14.98 19.75 23.82
C GLU A 322 -14.00 20.42 24.78
#